data_44a8516a7bcf47c5bc3e73ad1fdd0cb4
#
_entry.id   44a8516a7bcf47c5bc3e73ad1fdd0cb4
#
_cell.length_a   1.000
_cell.length_b   1.000
_cell.length_c   1.000
_cell.angle_alpha   90.00
_cell.angle_beta   90.00
_cell.angle_gamma   90.00
#
_symmetry.space_group_name_H-M   'P 1'
#
loop_
_entity.id
_entity.type
_entity.pdbx_description
1 polymer ?
#
loop_
_entity_poly.entity_id
_entity_poly.type
_entity_poly.pdbx_seq_one_letter_code
_entity_poly.pdbx_strand_id
1 'polypeptide(L)'
;MEYINRFYWLIALCLIISTGANASVNPKPFVIPELKEWKGSDGAFVPTEATKIVYAANNPELERIARIFAQDYQTMFGRSLEVVQGKGAAGDFIFSLRADKKLGKEGYTIRVTDRVALSAPENIGVYWGTRTLLQIAEQSENHQLPKGTLRDYPDYPLRGFMIDCGRKFIPLSYLQDYVKTMSYYKMNTLQIHLNDNGFKQYFEHDWSKTYAAFRLECDTYPGLTARDGHYTKKEFVDLQKLAEQSYVEIIPE
;
A
#
# COMPACT_ATOMS: atom_id res chain seq x y z
N MET A 1 -52.31 34.93 -33.05
CA MET A 1 -51.88 34.74 -31.67
C MET A 1 -51.83 33.25 -31.22
N GLU A 2 -52.57 32.35 -31.83
CA GLU A 2 -52.57 30.91 -31.47
C GLU A 2 -51.30 30.13 -31.86
N TYR A 3 -50.56 30.54 -32.90
CA TYR A 3 -49.34 29.86 -33.35
C TYR A 3 -48.11 30.11 -32.46
N ILE A 4 -48.10 31.26 -31.76
CA ILE A 4 -46.98 31.60 -30.84
C ILE A 4 -47.04 30.77 -29.55
N ASN A 5 -48.23 30.47 -29.04
CA ASN A 5 -48.38 29.67 -27.83
C ASN A 5 -47.98 28.18 -28.02
N ARG A 6 -48.19 27.63 -29.22
CA ARG A 6 -47.77 26.23 -29.49
C ARG A 6 -46.26 26.07 -29.59
N PHE A 7 -45.54 27.11 -29.97
CA PHE A 7 -44.07 27.08 -30.08
C PHE A 7 -43.39 27.12 -28.72
N TYR A 8 -43.94 27.84 -27.77
CA TYR A 8 -43.43 27.86 -26.37
C TYR A 8 -43.64 26.53 -25.63
N TRP A 9 -44.70 25.81 -25.89
CA TRP A 9 -44.96 24.49 -25.32
C TRP A 9 -43.99 23.42 -25.87
N LEU A 10 -43.60 23.50 -27.13
CA LEU A 10 -42.59 22.61 -27.71
C LEU A 10 -41.18 22.89 -27.18
N ILE A 11 -40.82 24.15 -26.94
CA ILE A 11 -39.53 24.52 -26.34
C ILE A 11 -39.50 24.12 -24.86
N ALA A 12 -40.58 24.28 -24.11
CA ALA A 12 -40.68 23.83 -22.73
C ALA A 12 -40.60 22.29 -22.61
N LEU A 13 -41.17 21.55 -23.55
CA LEU A 13 -41.10 20.10 -23.58
C LEU A 13 -39.69 19.59 -23.94
N CYS A 14 -38.93 20.28 -24.79
CA CYS A 14 -37.53 19.94 -25.10
C CYS A 14 -36.56 20.26 -23.96
N LEU A 15 -36.87 21.22 -23.07
CA LEU A 15 -36.06 21.58 -21.92
C LEU A 15 -36.24 20.61 -20.72
N ILE A 16 -37.31 19.83 -20.69
CA ILE A 16 -37.57 18.85 -19.61
C ILE A 16 -36.90 17.48 -19.88
N ILE A 17 -36.45 17.23 -21.12
CA ILE A 17 -35.83 15.92 -21.49
C ILE A 17 -34.31 15.87 -21.24
N SER A 18 -33.66 16.94 -20.77
CA SER A 18 -32.19 17.01 -20.67
C SER A 18 -31.59 16.99 -19.29
N THR A 19 -32.25 16.45 -18.26
CA THR A 19 -31.63 16.22 -16.96
C THR A 19 -31.83 14.80 -16.42
N GLY A 20 -31.79 13.83 -17.29
CA GLY A 20 -31.35 12.51 -16.89
C GLY A 20 -29.83 12.55 -16.79
N ALA A 21 -29.27 13.08 -15.72
CA ALA A 21 -27.89 12.78 -15.37
C ALA A 21 -27.83 11.25 -15.20
N ASN A 22 -27.40 10.56 -16.25
CA ASN A 22 -27.00 9.17 -16.12
C ASN A 22 -25.90 9.18 -15.07
N ALA A 23 -26.24 8.80 -13.85
CA ALA A 23 -25.26 8.58 -12.80
C ALA A 23 -24.22 7.61 -13.38
N SER A 24 -23.02 8.11 -13.63
CA SER A 24 -21.99 7.30 -14.28
C SER A 24 -21.40 6.37 -13.24
N VAL A 25 -21.54 5.09 -13.47
CA VAL A 25 -20.89 4.06 -12.64
C VAL A 25 -19.39 4.32 -12.58
N ASN A 26 -18.82 4.38 -11.40
CA ASN A 26 -17.39 4.64 -11.22
C ASN A 26 -16.52 3.66 -12.02
N PRO A 27 -15.56 4.15 -12.81
CA PRO A 27 -14.59 3.31 -13.48
C PRO A 27 -13.69 2.60 -12.45
N LYS A 28 -12.99 1.55 -12.91
CA LYS A 28 -12.01 0.84 -12.08
C LYS A 28 -10.89 1.79 -11.66
N PRO A 29 -10.63 1.95 -10.35
CA PRO A 29 -9.53 2.78 -9.86
C PRO A 29 -8.18 2.25 -10.36
N PHE A 30 -7.28 3.16 -10.66
CA PHE A 30 -5.89 2.80 -10.96
C PHE A 30 -5.16 2.46 -9.66
N VAL A 31 -4.52 1.29 -9.60
CA VAL A 31 -3.62 0.88 -8.52
C VAL A 31 -2.52 -0.03 -9.08
N ILE A 32 -1.40 -0.10 -8.39
CA ILE A 32 -0.28 -0.97 -8.74
C ILE A 32 -0.04 -1.96 -7.59
N PRO A 33 -0.09 -3.29 -7.85
CA PRO A 33 -0.56 -3.96 -9.07
C PRO A 33 -2.04 -3.71 -9.35
N GLU A 34 -2.46 -3.89 -10.61
CA GLU A 34 -3.84 -3.68 -11.05
C GLU A 34 -4.82 -4.61 -10.32
N LEU A 35 -5.99 -4.08 -9.92
CA LEU A 35 -7.05 -4.84 -9.25
C LEU A 35 -7.58 -5.98 -10.13
N LYS A 36 -7.83 -7.14 -9.53
CA LYS A 36 -8.41 -8.30 -10.21
C LYS A 36 -9.87 -8.06 -10.60
N GLU A 37 -10.67 -7.62 -9.65
CA GLU A 37 -12.10 -7.45 -9.87
C GLU A 37 -12.55 -6.06 -9.36
N TRP A 38 -13.39 -5.39 -10.14
CA TRP A 38 -14.05 -4.13 -9.77
C TRP A 38 -15.48 -4.10 -10.26
N LYS A 39 -16.38 -3.74 -9.35
CA LYS A 39 -17.77 -3.44 -9.66
C LYS A 39 -18.10 -2.07 -9.08
N GLY A 40 -18.04 -1.05 -9.92
CA GLY A 40 -18.35 0.33 -9.54
C GLY A 40 -19.82 0.54 -9.21
N SER A 41 -20.10 1.59 -8.45
CA SER A 41 -21.42 2.18 -8.25
C SER A 41 -21.28 3.71 -8.22
N ASP A 42 -22.38 4.43 -8.16
CA ASP A 42 -22.36 5.90 -8.24
C ASP A 42 -21.87 6.55 -6.95
N GLY A 43 -21.17 7.68 -7.11
CA GLY A 43 -20.72 8.54 -6.02
C GLY A 43 -19.43 8.10 -5.36
N ALA A 44 -19.05 8.78 -4.28
CA ALA A 44 -17.82 8.55 -3.55
C ALA A 44 -18.07 8.52 -2.03
N PHE A 45 -17.14 7.89 -1.31
CA PHE A 45 -16.96 8.04 0.11
C PHE A 45 -15.91 9.14 0.33
N VAL A 46 -16.26 10.15 1.13
CA VAL A 46 -15.37 11.27 1.45
C VAL A 46 -15.07 11.20 2.95
N PRO A 47 -13.81 10.96 3.35
CA PRO A 47 -13.43 11.01 4.75
C PRO A 47 -13.63 12.41 5.34
N THR A 48 -14.12 12.49 6.58
CA THR A 48 -14.37 13.72 7.34
C THR A 48 -13.53 13.73 8.63
N GLU A 49 -13.58 14.81 9.40
CA GLU A 49 -12.96 14.90 10.73
C GLU A 49 -13.51 13.86 11.73
N ALA A 50 -14.74 13.39 11.51
CA ALA A 50 -15.37 12.37 12.35
C ALA A 50 -15.06 10.93 11.92
N THR A 51 -14.40 10.74 10.77
CA THR A 51 -14.05 9.42 10.24
C THR A 51 -13.08 8.70 11.16
N LYS A 52 -13.37 7.44 11.47
CA LYS A 52 -12.53 6.57 12.30
C LYS A 52 -12.09 5.34 11.51
N ILE A 53 -11.03 4.71 12.01
CA ILE A 53 -10.65 3.36 11.62
C ILE A 53 -11.13 2.42 12.70
N VAL A 54 -12.10 1.57 12.37
CA VAL A 54 -12.71 0.64 13.32
C VAL A 54 -12.24 -0.77 12.98
N TYR A 55 -11.61 -1.46 13.92
CA TYR A 55 -11.25 -2.86 13.74
C TYR A 55 -12.21 -3.76 14.54
N ALA A 56 -12.65 -4.85 13.92
CA ALA A 56 -13.55 -5.83 14.51
C ALA A 56 -12.76 -6.88 15.28
N ALA A 57 -13.25 -7.26 16.46
CA ALA A 57 -12.71 -8.29 17.33
C ALA A 57 -11.42 -7.92 18.10
N ASN A 58 -11.15 -8.71 19.17
CA ASN A 58 -9.92 -8.61 19.96
C ASN A 58 -8.77 -9.30 19.21
N ASN A 59 -8.17 -8.60 18.25
CA ASN A 59 -7.07 -9.07 17.41
C ASN A 59 -5.96 -8.01 17.43
N PRO A 60 -4.87 -8.22 18.20
CA PRO A 60 -3.77 -7.26 18.32
C PRO A 60 -3.09 -6.94 16.98
N GLU A 61 -3.02 -7.93 16.09
CA GLU A 61 -2.43 -7.73 14.77
C GLU A 61 -3.30 -6.85 13.88
N LEU A 62 -4.62 -7.01 13.93
CA LEU A 62 -5.55 -6.16 13.20
C LEU A 62 -5.53 -4.72 13.74
N GLU A 63 -5.38 -4.55 15.05
CA GLU A 63 -5.16 -3.23 15.66
C GLU A 63 -3.86 -2.60 15.15
N ARG A 64 -2.77 -3.37 15.12
CA ARG A 64 -1.48 -2.90 14.60
C ARG A 64 -1.60 -2.41 13.16
N ILE A 65 -2.27 -3.16 12.29
CA ILE A 65 -2.52 -2.79 10.90
C ILE A 65 -3.33 -1.49 10.82
N ALA A 66 -4.37 -1.36 11.64
CA ALA A 66 -5.19 -0.15 11.70
C ALA A 66 -4.37 1.09 12.11
N ARG A 67 -3.48 0.95 13.09
CA ARG A 67 -2.57 2.03 13.53
C ARG A 67 -1.53 2.39 12.46
N ILE A 68 -0.97 1.41 11.75
CA ILE A 68 -0.06 1.66 10.61
C ILE A 68 -0.81 2.43 9.51
N PHE A 69 -2.01 2.00 9.15
CA PHE A 69 -2.82 2.72 8.17
C PHE A 69 -3.13 4.16 8.61
N ALA A 70 -3.47 4.38 9.89
CA ALA A 70 -3.69 5.72 10.42
C ALA A 70 -2.44 6.61 10.31
N GLN A 71 -1.27 6.05 10.63
CA GLN A 71 0.01 6.76 10.54
C GLN A 71 0.36 7.09 9.09
N ASP A 72 0.20 6.14 8.17
CA ASP A 72 0.45 6.35 6.75
C ASP A 72 -0.52 7.38 6.17
N TYR A 73 -1.80 7.32 6.55
CA TYR A 73 -2.81 8.27 6.14
C TYR A 73 -2.50 9.69 6.62
N GLN A 74 -2.05 9.82 7.88
CA GLN A 74 -1.58 11.11 8.43
C GLN A 74 -0.35 11.62 7.68
N THR A 75 0.61 10.76 7.39
CA THR A 75 1.86 11.13 6.71
C THR A 75 1.62 11.57 5.28
N MET A 76 0.75 10.84 4.54
CA MET A 76 0.48 11.11 3.12
C MET A 76 -0.50 12.27 2.92
N PHE A 77 -1.50 12.40 3.79
CA PHE A 77 -2.65 13.28 3.55
C PHE A 77 -2.84 14.36 4.63
N GLY A 78 -1.99 14.37 5.66
CA GLY A 78 -2.05 15.37 6.75
C GLY A 78 -3.24 15.23 7.69
N ARG A 79 -4.04 14.15 7.57
CA ARG A 79 -5.26 13.93 8.37
C ARG A 79 -5.09 12.78 9.35
N SER A 80 -5.32 13.07 10.63
CA SER A 80 -5.35 12.05 11.68
C SER A 80 -6.68 11.31 11.68
N LEU A 81 -6.63 9.97 11.81
CA LEU A 81 -7.79 9.12 11.96
C LEU A 81 -7.71 8.37 13.30
N GLU A 82 -8.76 8.46 14.10
CA GLU A 82 -8.85 7.73 15.37
C GLU A 82 -8.99 6.24 15.11
N VAL A 83 -8.23 5.40 15.84
CA VAL A 83 -8.30 3.94 15.74
C VAL A 83 -9.06 3.41 16.95
N VAL A 84 -10.18 2.73 16.71
CA VAL A 84 -11.06 2.21 17.77
C VAL A 84 -11.49 0.77 17.50
N GLN A 85 -11.68 0.00 18.56
CA GLN A 85 -12.29 -1.33 18.47
C GLN A 85 -13.81 -1.20 18.46
N GLY A 86 -14.51 -1.91 17.56
CA GLY A 86 -15.97 -1.87 17.54
C GLY A 86 -16.60 -2.46 16.29
N LYS A 87 -17.85 -2.09 16.02
CA LYS A 87 -18.62 -2.54 14.85
C LYS A 87 -18.52 -1.58 13.66
N GLY A 88 -18.11 -0.33 13.89
CA GLY A 88 -18.08 0.75 12.91
C GLY A 88 -19.48 1.24 12.50
N ALA A 89 -19.53 2.41 11.92
CA ALA A 89 -20.73 3.09 11.47
C ALA A 89 -20.59 3.62 10.04
N ALA A 90 -21.59 4.32 9.54
CA ALA A 90 -21.44 5.15 8.34
C ALA A 90 -20.38 6.22 8.58
N GLY A 91 -19.56 6.49 7.59
CA GLY A 91 -18.43 7.42 7.67
C GLY A 91 -17.10 6.79 8.10
N ASP A 92 -17.06 5.50 8.49
CA ASP A 92 -15.85 4.85 9.01
C ASP A 92 -15.15 3.97 7.98
N PHE A 93 -13.82 3.77 8.20
CA PHE A 93 -13.08 2.62 7.69
C PHE A 93 -13.26 1.45 8.66
N ILE A 94 -13.67 0.29 8.16
CA ILE A 94 -13.95 -0.89 8.98
C ILE A 94 -13.07 -2.05 8.52
N PHE A 95 -12.20 -2.54 9.40
CA PHE A 95 -11.29 -3.65 9.13
C PHE A 95 -11.75 -4.91 9.86
N SER A 96 -11.82 -6.02 9.14
CA SER A 96 -12.31 -7.29 9.70
C SER A 96 -11.68 -8.50 9.03
N LEU A 97 -11.66 -9.63 9.74
CA LEU A 97 -11.33 -10.92 9.16
C LEU A 97 -12.62 -11.63 8.73
N ARG A 98 -12.60 -12.18 7.52
CA ARG A 98 -13.69 -12.95 6.96
C ARG A 98 -13.15 -14.06 6.08
N ALA A 99 -13.51 -15.30 6.39
CA ALA A 99 -13.09 -16.45 5.61
C ALA A 99 -13.62 -16.37 4.15
N ASP A 100 -12.72 -16.49 3.20
CA ASP A 100 -13.01 -16.67 1.77
C ASP A 100 -11.86 -17.49 1.14
N LYS A 101 -12.11 -18.78 0.90
CA LYS A 101 -11.09 -19.69 0.38
C LYS A 101 -10.55 -19.30 -0.99
N LYS A 102 -11.30 -18.52 -1.77
CA LYS A 102 -10.90 -18.10 -3.12
C LYS A 102 -9.92 -16.92 -3.10
N LEU A 103 -9.78 -16.24 -1.98
CA LEU A 103 -8.84 -15.11 -1.83
C LEU A 103 -7.43 -15.56 -1.43
N GLY A 104 -7.27 -16.79 -0.92
CA GLY A 104 -6.00 -17.22 -0.32
C GLY A 104 -5.67 -16.40 0.93
N LYS A 105 -4.41 -16.43 1.37
CA LYS A 105 -3.98 -15.74 2.59
C LYS A 105 -3.87 -14.21 2.41
N GLU A 106 -3.40 -13.79 1.25
CA GLU A 106 -3.06 -12.39 0.97
C GLU A 106 -4.17 -11.60 0.27
N GLY A 107 -5.22 -12.27 -0.19
CA GLY A 107 -6.32 -11.61 -0.88
C GLY A 107 -7.25 -10.87 0.09
N TYR A 108 -8.00 -9.91 -0.45
CA TYR A 108 -8.91 -9.06 0.30
C TYR A 108 -10.09 -8.59 -0.56
N THR A 109 -11.11 -8.11 0.12
CA THR A 109 -12.28 -7.45 -0.48
C THR A 109 -12.45 -6.07 0.15
N ILE A 110 -12.66 -5.04 -0.66
CA ILE A 110 -13.05 -3.72 -0.18
C ILE A 110 -14.42 -3.37 -0.75
N ARG A 111 -15.33 -2.96 0.12
CA ARG A 111 -16.62 -2.43 -0.27
C ARG A 111 -16.74 -0.98 0.20
N VAL A 112 -16.90 -0.09 -0.76
CA VAL A 112 -17.07 1.35 -0.53
C VAL A 112 -18.54 1.72 -0.75
N THR A 113 -19.19 2.21 0.30
CA THR A 113 -20.59 2.67 0.31
C THR A 113 -20.68 4.00 1.06
N ASP A 114 -21.54 4.08 2.09
CA ASP A 114 -21.52 5.12 3.13
C ASP A 114 -20.38 4.91 4.14
N ARG A 115 -19.66 3.81 4.04
CA ARG A 115 -18.48 3.38 4.80
C ARG A 115 -17.52 2.61 3.91
N VAL A 116 -16.30 2.40 4.38
CA VAL A 116 -15.29 1.59 3.71
C VAL A 116 -15.08 0.30 4.50
N ALA A 117 -15.61 -0.82 4.02
CA ALA A 117 -15.44 -2.12 4.65
C ALA A 117 -14.33 -2.92 3.95
N LEU A 118 -13.20 -3.10 4.63
CA LEU A 118 -12.09 -3.94 4.22
C LEU A 118 -12.14 -5.26 4.98
N SER A 119 -12.16 -6.37 4.26
CA SER A 119 -12.14 -7.71 4.85
C SER A 119 -11.20 -8.65 4.11
N ALA A 120 -10.56 -9.56 4.83
CA ALA A 120 -9.66 -10.57 4.30
C ALA A 120 -9.71 -11.87 5.11
N PRO A 121 -9.27 -13.01 4.58
CA PRO A 121 -9.14 -14.25 5.35
C PRO A 121 -8.10 -14.16 6.48
N GLU A 122 -6.99 -13.46 6.24
CA GLU A 122 -5.89 -13.29 7.19
C GLU A 122 -5.48 -11.82 7.33
N ASN A 123 -4.78 -11.49 8.40
CA ASN A 123 -4.33 -10.13 8.69
C ASN A 123 -3.49 -9.51 7.55
N ILE A 124 -2.62 -10.30 6.92
CA ILE A 124 -1.79 -9.85 5.80
C ILE A 124 -2.64 -9.34 4.62
N GLY A 125 -3.78 -9.99 4.33
CA GLY A 125 -4.70 -9.51 3.30
C GLY A 125 -5.34 -8.17 3.67
N VAL A 126 -5.66 -7.93 4.95
CA VAL A 126 -6.12 -6.62 5.42
C VAL A 126 -5.01 -5.57 5.21
N TYR A 127 -3.77 -5.91 5.54
CA TYR A 127 -2.63 -5.01 5.33
C TYR A 127 -2.50 -4.61 3.84
N TRP A 128 -2.53 -5.56 2.91
CA TRP A 128 -2.48 -5.25 1.47
C TRP A 128 -3.67 -4.42 1.00
N GLY A 129 -4.86 -4.67 1.55
CA GLY A 129 -6.04 -3.86 1.30
C GLY A 129 -5.87 -2.40 1.73
N THR A 130 -5.16 -2.13 2.83
CA THR A 130 -4.84 -0.76 3.24
C THR A 130 -3.93 -0.04 2.24
N ARG A 131 -2.98 -0.75 1.61
CA ARG A 131 -2.12 -0.18 0.54
C ARG A 131 -2.95 0.23 -0.67
N THR A 132 -3.92 -0.58 -1.05
CA THR A 132 -4.89 -0.24 -2.11
C THR A 132 -5.71 1.00 -1.75
N LEU A 133 -6.21 1.11 -0.51
CA LEU A 133 -6.95 2.29 -0.07
C LEU A 133 -6.12 3.58 -0.14
N LEU A 134 -4.84 3.53 0.27
CA LEU A 134 -3.94 4.67 0.17
C LEU A 134 -3.72 5.10 -1.30
N GLN A 135 -3.44 4.14 -2.19
CA GLN A 135 -3.23 4.42 -3.61
C GLN A 135 -4.47 5.03 -4.29
N ILE A 136 -5.68 4.59 -3.91
CA ILE A 136 -6.91 5.16 -4.44
C ILE A 136 -7.14 6.57 -3.88
N ALA A 137 -6.94 6.77 -2.57
CA ALA A 137 -7.14 8.05 -1.90
C ALA A 137 -6.17 9.14 -2.42
N GLU A 138 -4.93 8.77 -2.77
CA GLU A 138 -3.91 9.69 -3.30
C GLU A 138 -4.31 10.32 -4.65
N GLN A 139 -5.20 9.69 -5.41
CA GLN A 139 -5.60 10.13 -6.74
C GLN A 139 -6.65 11.26 -6.75
N SER A 140 -7.09 11.71 -5.60
CA SER A 140 -8.09 12.78 -5.52
C SER A 140 -7.72 13.81 -4.43
N GLU A 141 -7.99 15.10 -4.70
CA GLU A 141 -7.68 16.20 -3.78
C GLU A 141 -8.35 16.06 -2.40
N ASN A 142 -9.53 15.44 -2.34
CA ASN A 142 -10.27 15.22 -1.09
C ASN A 142 -10.05 13.83 -0.51
N HIS A 143 -9.10 13.05 -1.06
CA HIS A 143 -8.82 11.67 -0.66
C HIS A 143 -10.06 10.78 -0.66
N GLN A 144 -11.00 11.07 -1.57
CA GLN A 144 -12.24 10.34 -1.72
C GLN A 144 -12.01 8.99 -2.39
N LEU A 145 -12.87 8.03 -2.04
CA LEU A 145 -12.84 6.69 -2.59
C LEU A 145 -14.11 6.47 -3.44
N PRO A 146 -13.98 6.06 -4.72
CA PRO A 146 -15.14 5.78 -5.56
C PRO A 146 -15.95 4.62 -4.95
N LYS A 147 -17.28 4.76 -4.89
CA LYS A 147 -18.16 3.69 -4.42
C LYS A 147 -18.14 2.51 -5.36
N GLY A 148 -18.11 1.31 -4.78
CA GLY A 148 -18.04 0.06 -5.51
C GLY A 148 -17.55 -1.09 -4.62
N THR A 149 -17.31 -2.21 -5.25
CA THR A 149 -16.74 -3.40 -4.59
C THR A 149 -15.57 -3.91 -5.41
N LEU A 150 -14.45 -4.15 -4.75
CA LEU A 150 -13.29 -4.79 -5.36
C LEU A 150 -12.95 -6.09 -4.64
N ARG A 151 -12.38 -7.04 -5.39
CA ARG A 151 -11.66 -8.21 -4.88
C ARG A 151 -10.29 -8.23 -5.52
N ASP A 152 -9.28 -8.51 -4.71
CA ASP A 152 -7.90 -8.53 -5.17
C ASP A 152 -7.09 -9.60 -4.43
N TYR A 153 -6.14 -10.19 -5.12
CA TYR A 153 -5.24 -11.23 -4.60
C TYR A 153 -4.02 -11.32 -5.51
N PRO A 154 -2.85 -11.73 -4.99
CA PRO A 154 -1.64 -11.84 -5.80
C PRO A 154 -1.69 -13.05 -6.73
N ASP A 155 -1.09 -12.93 -7.93
CA ASP A 155 -0.84 -14.06 -8.84
C ASP A 155 0.32 -14.92 -8.35
N TYR A 156 1.30 -14.28 -7.68
CA TYR A 156 2.53 -14.94 -7.24
C TYR A 156 2.73 -14.75 -5.73
N PRO A 157 3.06 -15.81 -5.00
CA PRO A 157 3.31 -15.74 -3.56
C PRO A 157 4.61 -14.99 -3.24
N LEU A 158 5.61 -14.99 -4.13
CA LEU A 158 6.86 -14.27 -3.97
C LEU A 158 6.89 -13.07 -4.93
N ARG A 159 7.07 -11.87 -4.38
CA ARG A 159 7.15 -10.62 -5.12
C ARG A 159 8.35 -9.83 -4.60
N GLY A 160 9.52 -10.22 -5.09
CA GLY A 160 10.81 -9.82 -4.54
C GLY A 160 11.54 -8.79 -5.38
N PHE A 161 12.51 -8.17 -4.72
CA PHE A 161 13.53 -7.32 -5.30
C PHE A 161 14.87 -7.62 -4.64
N MET A 162 15.98 -7.52 -5.39
CA MET A 162 17.33 -7.66 -4.86
C MET A 162 18.09 -6.35 -4.99
N ILE A 163 18.84 -5.98 -3.95
CA ILE A 163 19.71 -4.81 -3.96
C ILE A 163 21.15 -5.22 -3.62
N ASP A 164 22.10 -4.76 -4.42
CA ASP A 164 23.51 -5.02 -4.23
C ASP A 164 24.16 -3.93 -3.37
N CYS A 165 24.34 -4.22 -2.09
CA CYS A 165 25.05 -3.39 -1.14
C CYS A 165 26.54 -3.77 -1.04
N GLY A 166 26.91 -4.96 -1.50
CA GLY A 166 28.29 -5.46 -1.48
C GLY A 166 29.21 -4.61 -2.35
N ARG A 167 28.85 -4.40 -3.60
CA ARG A 167 29.67 -3.63 -4.55
C ARG A 167 29.65 -2.14 -4.28
N LYS A 168 28.56 -1.62 -3.72
CA LYS A 168 28.45 -0.22 -3.30
C LYS A 168 27.62 -0.11 -2.04
N PHE A 169 28.15 0.57 -1.03
CA PHE A 169 27.40 0.82 0.20
C PHE A 169 26.14 1.64 -0.08
N ILE A 170 25.02 1.15 0.40
CA ILE A 170 23.71 1.82 0.36
C ILE A 170 23.39 2.26 1.80
N PRO A 171 23.12 3.54 2.09
CA PRO A 171 22.76 3.97 3.44
C PRO A 171 21.53 3.25 3.98
N LEU A 172 21.50 2.98 5.28
CA LEU A 172 20.40 2.30 5.95
C LEU A 172 19.04 2.98 5.69
N SER A 173 19.00 4.32 5.71
CA SER A 173 17.79 5.09 5.41
C SER A 173 17.20 4.75 4.04
N TYR A 174 18.05 4.50 3.07
CA TYR A 174 17.64 4.11 1.72
C TYR A 174 17.00 2.73 1.71
N LEU A 175 17.57 1.76 2.46
CA LEU A 175 16.97 0.42 2.62
C LEU A 175 15.63 0.49 3.35
N GLN A 176 15.49 1.36 4.32
CA GLN A 176 14.21 1.61 5.01
C GLN A 176 13.15 2.16 4.05
N ASP A 177 13.53 3.07 3.16
CA ASP A 177 12.63 3.62 2.14
C ASP A 177 12.28 2.56 1.08
N TYR A 178 13.23 1.67 0.71
CA TYR A 178 12.94 0.52 -0.15
C TYR A 178 11.87 -0.39 0.47
N VAL A 179 12.03 -0.77 1.74
CA VAL A 179 11.04 -1.60 2.44
C VAL A 179 9.65 -0.96 2.41
N LYS A 180 9.54 0.33 2.71
CA LYS A 180 8.26 1.06 2.68
C LYS A 180 7.67 1.12 1.27
N THR A 181 8.49 1.42 0.27
CA THR A 181 8.07 1.49 -1.14
C THR A 181 7.62 0.13 -1.65
N MET A 182 8.38 -0.93 -1.37
CA MET A 182 8.01 -2.30 -1.71
C MET A 182 6.66 -2.68 -1.09
N SER A 183 6.50 -2.41 0.19
CA SER A 183 5.25 -2.66 0.92
C SER A 183 4.07 -1.88 0.31
N TYR A 184 4.27 -0.61 -0.07
CA TYR A 184 3.24 0.21 -0.71
C TYR A 184 2.75 -0.42 -2.02
N TYR A 185 3.64 -1.03 -2.79
CA TYR A 185 3.34 -1.76 -4.03
C TYR A 185 3.09 -3.26 -3.81
N LYS A 186 2.86 -3.70 -2.56
CA LYS A 186 2.53 -5.08 -2.18
C LYS A 186 3.62 -6.11 -2.55
N MET A 187 4.87 -5.69 -2.64
CA MET A 187 6.02 -6.59 -2.71
C MET A 187 6.37 -7.08 -1.30
N ASN A 188 6.84 -8.33 -1.20
CA ASN A 188 6.96 -9.00 0.08
C ASN A 188 8.34 -9.63 0.38
N THR A 189 9.34 -9.46 -0.48
CA THR A 189 10.65 -10.08 -0.28
C THR A 189 11.76 -9.15 -0.77
N LEU A 190 12.67 -8.73 0.12
CA LEU A 190 13.86 -7.95 -0.19
C LEU A 190 15.11 -8.78 0.06
N GLN A 191 15.81 -9.16 -1.00
CA GLN A 191 17.13 -9.77 -0.91
C GLN A 191 18.18 -8.66 -0.85
N ILE A 192 19.05 -8.71 0.16
CA ILE A 192 20.15 -7.75 0.34
C ILE A 192 21.46 -8.49 0.18
N HIS A 193 22.13 -8.25 -0.95
CA HIS A 193 23.46 -8.80 -1.24
C HIS A 193 24.50 -7.99 -0.48
N LEU A 194 25.03 -8.57 0.61
CA LEU A 194 25.81 -7.85 1.62
C LEU A 194 27.31 -7.92 1.39
N ASN A 195 27.78 -8.84 0.56
CA ASN A 195 29.21 -8.98 0.35
C ASN A 195 29.53 -9.31 -1.11
N ASP A 196 30.52 -8.62 -1.66
CA ASP A 196 31.07 -8.91 -2.99
C ASP A 196 32.39 -8.17 -3.22
N ASN A 197 33.10 -8.55 -4.27
CA ASN A 197 34.24 -7.80 -4.80
C ASN A 197 33.77 -6.66 -5.70
N GLY A 198 34.50 -5.55 -5.68
CA GLY A 198 34.34 -4.51 -6.68
C GLY A 198 34.62 -5.04 -8.09
N PHE A 199 34.05 -4.37 -9.10
CA PHE A 199 34.32 -4.74 -10.51
C PHE A 199 35.77 -4.39 -10.90
N LYS A 200 36.54 -5.40 -11.26
CA LYS A 200 37.96 -5.29 -11.63
C LYS A 200 38.27 -4.12 -12.61
N GLN A 201 37.37 -3.86 -13.55
CA GLN A 201 37.54 -2.77 -14.54
C GLN A 201 37.63 -1.37 -13.90
N TYR A 202 37.07 -1.18 -12.72
CA TYR A 202 37.15 0.09 -11.99
C TYR A 202 38.43 0.21 -11.14
N PHE A 203 39.25 -0.85 -11.11
CA PHE A 203 40.50 -0.93 -10.35
C PHE A 203 41.67 -1.26 -11.26
N GLU A 204 41.76 -0.62 -12.42
CA GLU A 204 42.85 -0.76 -13.39
C GLU A 204 43.09 -2.22 -13.85
N HIS A 205 42.05 -3.05 -13.83
CA HIS A 205 42.10 -4.49 -14.10
C HIS A 205 43.03 -5.29 -13.15
N ASP A 206 43.32 -4.76 -11.98
CA ASP A 206 44.16 -5.36 -10.95
C ASP A 206 43.35 -5.89 -9.78
N TRP A 207 43.34 -7.22 -9.62
CA TRP A 207 42.62 -7.85 -8.50
C TRP A 207 43.21 -7.52 -7.12
N SER A 208 44.48 -7.18 -7.01
CA SER A 208 45.11 -6.78 -5.75
C SER A 208 44.58 -5.44 -5.22
N LYS A 209 44.05 -4.62 -6.13
CA LYS A 209 43.43 -3.32 -5.81
C LYS A 209 41.91 -3.42 -5.62
N THR A 210 41.32 -4.53 -6.04
CA THR A 210 39.88 -4.71 -5.99
C THR A 210 39.42 -4.90 -4.55
N TYR A 211 38.59 -4.00 -4.09
CA TYR A 211 38.07 -4.03 -2.73
C TYR A 211 36.97 -5.09 -2.59
N ALA A 212 37.08 -5.92 -1.55
CA ALA A 212 36.02 -6.85 -1.13
C ALA A 212 35.31 -6.28 0.10
N ALA A 213 34.02 -6.12 0.02
CA ALA A 213 33.21 -5.56 1.09
C ALA A 213 32.35 -6.61 1.77
N PHE A 214 32.30 -6.57 3.09
CA PHE A 214 31.33 -7.27 3.91
C PHE A 214 30.54 -6.24 4.71
N ARG A 215 29.28 -6.01 4.34
CA ARG A 215 28.49 -4.88 4.80
C ARG A 215 27.83 -5.05 6.15
N LEU A 216 27.76 -6.25 6.71
CA LEU A 216 27.25 -6.47 8.05
C LEU A 216 28.42 -6.51 9.05
N GLU A 217 28.27 -5.82 10.19
CA GLU A 217 29.23 -5.83 11.29
C GLU A 217 29.56 -7.28 11.73
N CYS A 218 30.87 -7.61 11.74
CA CYS A 218 31.37 -8.92 12.10
C CYS A 218 32.41 -8.82 13.20
N ASP A 219 32.11 -9.33 14.42
CA ASP A 219 33.04 -9.38 15.56
C ASP A 219 33.90 -10.63 15.53
N THR A 220 33.44 -11.71 14.87
CA THR A 220 34.13 -13.01 14.86
C THR A 220 35.42 -12.97 14.07
N TYR A 221 35.45 -12.19 12.99
CA TYR A 221 36.63 -12.07 12.13
C TYR A 221 37.07 -10.60 12.05
N PRO A 222 38.07 -10.19 12.87
CA PRO A 222 38.59 -8.83 12.86
C PRO A 222 39.06 -8.39 11.46
N GLY A 223 38.61 -7.21 11.01
CA GLY A 223 38.97 -6.65 9.70
C GLY A 223 38.11 -7.13 8.54
N LEU A 224 37.15 -8.02 8.75
CA LEU A 224 36.20 -8.44 7.69
C LEU A 224 35.19 -7.33 7.37
N THR A 225 34.69 -6.63 8.39
CA THR A 225 33.70 -5.56 8.20
C THR A 225 34.24 -4.45 7.29
N ALA A 226 33.46 -4.08 6.31
CA ALA A 226 33.81 -3.06 5.33
C ALA A 226 34.07 -1.70 5.98
N ARG A 227 35.12 -0.99 5.52
CA ARG A 227 35.55 0.29 6.09
C ARG A 227 34.90 1.49 5.42
N ASP A 228 34.45 1.36 4.18
CA ASP A 228 33.82 2.41 3.37
C ASP A 228 32.29 2.54 3.60
N GLY A 229 31.77 1.73 4.53
CA GLY A 229 30.37 1.70 4.96
C GLY A 229 29.90 0.29 5.30
N HIS A 230 29.17 0.17 6.39
CA HIS A 230 28.59 -1.10 6.83
C HIS A 230 27.36 -0.81 7.71
N TYR A 231 26.58 -1.85 7.98
CA TYR A 231 25.47 -1.83 8.92
C TYR A 231 25.91 -2.47 10.23
N THR A 232 25.67 -1.80 11.34
CA THR A 232 25.82 -2.43 12.66
C THR A 232 24.78 -3.54 12.83
N LYS A 233 25.04 -4.49 13.69
CA LYS A 233 24.05 -5.55 14.04
C LYS A 233 22.73 -4.95 14.49
N LYS A 234 22.79 -3.88 15.29
CA LYS A 234 21.59 -3.20 15.77
C LYS A 234 20.79 -2.58 14.64
N GLU A 235 21.43 -1.84 13.72
CA GLU A 235 20.78 -1.24 12.57
C GLU A 235 20.12 -2.28 11.67
N PHE A 236 20.77 -3.41 11.44
CA PHE A 236 20.22 -4.48 10.62
C PHE A 236 19.01 -5.17 11.30
N VAL A 237 19.07 -5.39 12.62
CA VAL A 237 17.91 -5.89 13.41
C VAL A 237 16.75 -4.89 13.36
N ASP A 238 17.01 -3.59 13.46
CA ASP A 238 15.97 -2.58 13.39
C ASP A 238 15.35 -2.49 11.97
N LEU A 239 16.15 -2.71 10.92
CA LEU A 239 15.65 -2.84 9.55
C LEU A 239 14.74 -4.07 9.38
N GLN A 240 15.15 -5.23 9.96
CA GLN A 240 14.33 -6.44 9.92
C GLN A 240 12.98 -6.24 10.63
N LYS A 241 12.96 -5.56 11.78
CA LYS A 241 11.71 -5.21 12.48
C LYS A 241 10.80 -4.31 11.65
N LEU A 242 11.37 -3.29 10.98
CA LEU A 242 10.62 -2.44 10.07
C LEU A 242 10.02 -3.25 8.91
N ALA A 243 10.81 -4.15 8.34
CA ALA A 243 10.38 -5.01 7.24
C ALA A 243 9.26 -5.97 7.68
N GLU A 244 9.38 -6.61 8.83
CA GLU A 244 8.34 -7.46 9.43
C GLU A 244 7.03 -6.68 9.66
N GLN A 245 7.11 -5.47 10.19
CA GLN A 245 5.94 -4.60 10.37
C GLN A 245 5.29 -4.19 9.04
N SER A 246 6.05 -4.20 7.96
CA SER A 246 5.64 -3.86 6.59
C SER A 246 5.30 -5.09 5.74
N TYR A 247 5.26 -6.28 6.34
CA TYR A 247 5.07 -7.56 5.65
C TYR A 247 6.06 -7.80 4.50
N VAL A 248 7.30 -7.36 4.70
CA VAL A 248 8.42 -7.61 3.79
C VAL A 248 9.44 -8.50 4.50
N GLU A 249 9.74 -9.66 3.93
CA GLU A 249 10.81 -10.52 4.39
C GLU A 249 12.16 -10.03 3.87
N ILE A 250 13.18 -9.97 4.72
CA ILE A 250 14.56 -9.69 4.32
C ILE A 250 15.34 -11.00 4.20
N ILE A 251 15.94 -11.25 3.04
CA ILE A 251 16.86 -12.33 2.79
C ILE A 251 18.26 -11.73 2.74
N PRO A 252 19.09 -11.90 3.80
CA PRO A 252 20.49 -11.48 3.77
C PRO A 252 21.31 -12.49 2.96
N GLU A 253 22.17 -12.01 2.09
CA GLU A 253 23.03 -12.83 1.22
C GLU A 253 24.46 -12.26 1.08
#